data_1e1a156a07d5811aa92388149bfa89ac
#
_entry.id   1e1a156a07d5811aa92388149bfa89ac
#
_cell.length_a   1.000
_cell.length_b   1.000
_cell.length_c   1.000
_cell.angle_alpha   90.00
_cell.angle_beta   90.00
_cell.angle_gamma   90.00
#
_symmetry.space_group_name_H-M   'P 1'
#
loop_
_entity.id
_entity.type
_entity.pdbx_description
1 polymer ?
#
loop_
_entity_poly.entity_id
_entity_poly.type
_entity_poly.pdbx_seq_one_letter_code
_entity_poly.pdbx_strand_id
1 'polypeptide(L)'
;MLIATGGAPNHGEAIPGIEHVISSNEVFHLPKFPKRIVIQGGGYIALEFAGIFAGLGSDVTVIYRGENILRGFDDDVRAHVRKEMEKSGINVITGCIVTKVEKHGDAFTTHLSSGSSIASDQVMFAVGRHPNVKGLGLEKAGVELNPINGGVAVDGFSQTNVPHIYAVGDVTHRLNLTPVAIREGHAFADTVFGKRPTRVDHADIPTAVFTQPEVGTVGLNEAEARAQFTHVDIYKTDFRSLKSTLSGSESRIMMKLIVDAATDRILGCHIVGPEAGELIQVVGIAVKMKATKADFDATMAVHPTAAEELVTLRTPSARHVRQAAE
;
A
#
# COMPACT_ATOMS: atom_id res chain seq x y z
N MET A 1 -7.79 -30.25 -0.19
CA MET A 1 -6.70 -29.59 -0.97
C MET A 1 -6.64 -28.12 -0.58
N LEU A 2 -5.46 -27.53 -0.52
CA LEU A 2 -5.28 -26.08 -0.28
C LEU A 2 -4.55 -25.45 -1.46
N ILE A 3 -5.11 -24.37 -2.02
CA ILE A 3 -4.50 -23.55 -3.08
C ILE A 3 -3.88 -22.32 -2.39
N ALA A 4 -2.56 -22.18 -2.47
CA ALA A 4 -1.78 -21.09 -1.87
C ALA A 4 -0.68 -20.61 -2.82
N THR A 5 -1.03 -20.43 -4.10
CA THR A 5 -0.09 -20.14 -5.19
C THR A 5 0.26 -18.65 -5.32
N GLY A 6 -0.34 -17.81 -4.49
CA GLY A 6 -0.01 -16.40 -4.40
C GLY A 6 -0.44 -15.56 -5.62
N GLY A 7 0.29 -14.49 -5.88
CA GLY A 7 0.09 -13.60 -7.01
C GLY A 7 1.33 -13.54 -7.91
N ALA A 8 1.11 -13.20 -9.18
CA ALA A 8 2.16 -12.96 -10.17
C ALA A 8 2.22 -11.49 -10.59
N PRO A 9 3.39 -10.95 -10.97
CA PRO A 9 3.50 -9.59 -11.47
C PRO A 9 2.65 -9.37 -12.73
N ASN A 10 2.05 -8.20 -12.83
CA ASN A 10 1.43 -7.75 -14.06
C ASN A 10 2.46 -6.95 -14.88
N HIS A 11 2.69 -7.36 -16.11
CA HIS A 11 3.61 -6.66 -17.03
C HIS A 11 2.92 -5.49 -17.77
N GLY A 12 1.65 -5.23 -17.50
CA GLY A 12 0.89 -4.18 -18.18
C GLY A 12 0.42 -4.58 -19.57
N GLU A 13 0.09 -3.57 -20.38
CA GLU A 13 -0.30 -3.77 -21.77
C GLU A 13 0.93 -4.13 -22.61
N ALA A 14 0.69 -4.90 -23.68
CA ALA A 14 1.73 -5.22 -24.64
C ALA A 14 2.13 -3.95 -25.41
N ILE A 15 3.37 -3.51 -25.21
CA ILE A 15 3.99 -2.38 -25.91
C ILE A 15 5.25 -2.86 -26.63
N PRO A 16 5.69 -2.19 -27.71
CA PRO A 16 6.97 -2.48 -28.34
C PRO A 16 8.12 -2.39 -27.32
N GLY A 17 8.93 -3.46 -27.21
CA GLY A 17 10.07 -3.54 -26.28
C GLY A 17 9.71 -4.01 -24.87
N ILE A 18 8.50 -4.52 -24.63
CA ILE A 18 8.07 -5.05 -23.31
C ILE A 18 8.98 -6.20 -22.82
N GLU A 19 9.58 -6.95 -23.73
CA GLU A 19 10.52 -8.05 -23.43
C GLU A 19 11.82 -7.59 -22.75
N HIS A 20 12.09 -6.28 -22.74
CA HIS A 20 13.25 -5.69 -22.08
C HIS A 20 12.95 -5.17 -20.68
N VAL A 21 11.70 -5.17 -20.29
CA VAL A 21 11.24 -4.64 -19.01
C VAL A 21 11.33 -5.72 -17.95
N ILE A 22 11.80 -5.33 -16.76
CA ILE A 22 11.82 -6.20 -15.58
C ILE A 22 10.61 -5.94 -14.68
N SER A 23 10.27 -6.92 -13.87
CA SER A 23 9.28 -6.81 -12.79
C SER A 23 9.95 -6.85 -11.42
N SER A 24 9.14 -6.92 -10.36
CA SER A 24 9.61 -7.13 -8.98
C SER A 24 10.29 -8.49 -8.77
N ASN A 25 10.20 -9.44 -9.71
CA ASN A 25 10.88 -10.72 -9.62
C ASN A 25 12.35 -10.60 -10.05
N GLU A 26 12.59 -10.01 -11.23
CA GLU A 26 13.93 -9.93 -11.85
C GLU A 26 14.80 -8.89 -11.15
N VAL A 27 14.20 -7.87 -10.52
CA VAL A 27 14.93 -6.77 -9.88
C VAL A 27 15.94 -7.23 -8.81
N PHE A 28 15.64 -8.32 -8.10
CA PHE A 28 16.55 -8.88 -7.09
C PHE A 28 17.76 -9.64 -7.67
N HIS A 29 17.77 -9.88 -8.97
CA HIS A 29 18.79 -10.68 -9.67
C HIS A 29 19.52 -9.89 -10.75
N LEU A 30 19.50 -8.55 -10.65
CA LEU A 30 20.19 -7.69 -11.62
C LEU A 30 21.69 -7.97 -11.62
N PRO A 31 22.30 -8.28 -12.80
CA PRO A 31 23.74 -8.56 -12.88
C PRO A 31 24.59 -7.30 -12.68
N LYS A 32 23.98 -6.11 -12.88
CA LYS A 32 24.63 -4.82 -12.76
C LYS A 32 23.65 -3.82 -12.13
N PHE A 33 24.11 -3.07 -11.14
CA PHE A 33 23.32 -2.02 -10.53
C PHE A 33 23.12 -0.85 -11.52
N PRO A 34 21.86 -0.42 -11.81
CA PRO A 34 21.61 0.65 -12.77
C PRO A 34 21.92 2.02 -12.14
N LYS A 35 22.61 2.87 -12.87
CA LYS A 35 22.81 4.28 -12.45
C LYS A 35 21.55 5.11 -12.66
N ARG A 36 20.73 4.76 -13.67
CA ARG A 36 19.46 5.42 -14.00
C ARG A 36 18.40 4.34 -14.18
N ILE A 37 17.28 4.50 -13.53
CA ILE A 37 16.15 3.56 -13.65
C ILE A 37 14.85 4.30 -13.88
N VAL A 38 14.04 3.80 -14.82
CA VAL A 38 12.65 4.22 -15.02
C VAL A 38 11.75 3.14 -14.43
N ILE A 39 10.82 3.53 -13.56
CA ILE A 39 9.86 2.63 -12.91
C ILE A 39 8.44 3.05 -13.31
N GLN A 40 7.72 2.21 -14.06
CA GLN A 40 6.30 2.43 -14.33
C GLN A 40 5.46 1.80 -13.24
N GLY A 41 4.72 2.63 -12.51
CA GLY A 41 3.81 2.23 -11.44
C GLY A 41 3.71 3.33 -10.38
N GLY A 42 2.60 3.38 -9.67
CA GLY A 42 2.37 4.35 -8.57
C GLY A 42 1.86 3.68 -7.30
N GLY A 43 1.89 2.33 -7.26
CA GLY A 43 1.58 1.54 -6.08
C GLY A 43 2.80 1.30 -5.19
N TYR A 44 2.59 0.64 -4.05
CA TYR A 44 3.63 0.44 -3.03
C TYR A 44 4.90 -0.20 -3.59
N ILE A 45 4.81 -1.23 -4.43
CA ILE A 45 5.99 -1.91 -5.02
C ILE A 45 6.86 -0.93 -5.81
N ALA A 46 6.24 -0.10 -6.67
CA ALA A 46 6.96 0.87 -7.48
C ALA A 46 7.72 1.87 -6.61
N LEU A 47 7.09 2.37 -5.55
CA LEU A 47 7.62 3.43 -4.70
C LEU A 47 8.67 2.91 -3.72
N GLU A 48 8.52 1.69 -3.21
CA GLU A 48 9.52 1.01 -2.39
C GLU A 48 10.81 0.80 -3.18
N PHE A 49 10.73 0.27 -4.41
CA PHE A 49 11.90 0.14 -5.27
C PHE A 49 12.47 1.50 -5.69
N ALA A 50 11.64 2.49 -5.93
CA ALA A 50 12.13 3.85 -6.20
C ALA A 50 12.97 4.39 -5.03
N GLY A 51 12.50 4.20 -3.79
CA GLY A 51 13.26 4.57 -2.59
C GLY A 51 14.56 3.79 -2.43
N ILE A 52 14.53 2.46 -2.67
CA ILE A 52 15.72 1.60 -2.60
C ILE A 52 16.78 2.04 -3.62
N PHE A 53 16.40 2.19 -4.89
CA PHE A 53 17.36 2.58 -5.93
C PHE A 53 17.91 3.99 -5.70
N ALA A 54 17.07 4.95 -5.31
CA ALA A 54 17.51 6.31 -4.99
C ALA A 54 18.47 6.33 -3.79
N GLY A 55 18.12 5.59 -2.71
CA GLY A 55 18.97 5.46 -1.52
C GLY A 55 20.32 4.81 -1.81
N LEU A 56 20.42 3.97 -2.83
CA LEU A 56 21.66 3.33 -3.30
C LEU A 56 22.37 4.15 -4.39
N GLY A 57 21.88 5.34 -4.75
CA GLY A 57 22.54 6.28 -5.62
C GLY A 57 22.15 6.25 -7.11
N SER A 58 21.04 5.58 -7.45
CA SER A 58 20.46 5.68 -8.80
C SER A 58 19.71 7.00 -8.99
N ASP A 59 19.77 7.53 -10.21
CA ASP A 59 18.81 8.52 -10.69
C ASP A 59 17.50 7.81 -11.05
N VAL A 60 16.42 8.11 -10.32
CA VAL A 60 15.15 7.38 -10.40
C VAL A 60 14.04 8.26 -10.96
N THR A 61 13.38 7.76 -12.01
CA THR A 61 12.14 8.35 -12.52
C THR A 61 10.98 7.38 -12.38
N VAL A 62 9.94 7.79 -11.66
CA VAL A 62 8.67 7.08 -11.51
C VAL A 62 7.66 7.64 -12.50
N ILE A 63 7.04 6.76 -13.31
CA ILE A 63 5.99 7.11 -14.27
C ILE A 63 4.67 6.52 -13.79
N TYR A 64 3.64 7.35 -13.67
CA TYR A 64 2.33 6.89 -13.21
C TYR A 64 1.17 7.50 -14.02
N ARG A 65 0.22 6.66 -14.40
CA ARG A 65 -0.94 7.05 -15.22
C ARG A 65 -1.95 7.95 -14.51
N GLY A 66 -2.05 7.84 -13.18
CA GLY A 66 -2.98 8.62 -12.37
C GLY A 66 -2.43 9.99 -12.01
N GLU A 67 -3.25 10.81 -11.38
CA GLU A 67 -2.89 12.17 -10.97
C GLU A 67 -1.93 12.19 -9.78
N ASN A 68 -2.05 11.20 -8.87
CA ASN A 68 -1.18 11.08 -7.71
C ASN A 68 -0.93 9.61 -7.36
N ILE A 69 0.24 9.31 -6.80
CA ILE A 69 0.70 7.98 -6.38
C ILE A 69 -0.17 7.37 -5.27
N LEU A 70 0.06 6.10 -4.90
CA LEU A 70 -0.61 5.37 -3.80
C LEU A 70 -2.14 5.43 -3.87
N ARG A 71 -2.71 5.09 -5.02
CA ARG A 71 -4.18 5.03 -5.19
C ARG A 71 -4.80 4.13 -4.11
N GLY A 72 -5.85 4.63 -3.44
CA GLY A 72 -6.56 3.93 -2.37
C GLY A 72 -6.09 4.31 -0.96
N PHE A 73 -4.95 4.97 -0.82
CA PHE A 73 -4.52 5.56 0.44
C PHE A 73 -5.18 6.93 0.66
N ASP A 74 -5.11 7.42 1.90
CA ASP A 74 -5.58 8.75 2.26
C ASP A 74 -4.88 9.84 1.42
N ASP A 75 -5.60 10.85 0.97
CA ASP A 75 -5.07 11.86 0.04
C ASP A 75 -3.96 12.72 0.65
N ASP A 76 -4.01 13.01 1.97
CA ASP A 76 -2.92 13.69 2.67
C ASP A 76 -1.65 12.83 2.70
N VAL A 77 -1.81 11.50 2.91
CA VAL A 77 -0.69 10.53 2.85
C VAL A 77 -0.05 10.56 1.47
N ARG A 78 -0.85 10.44 0.41
CA ARG A 78 -0.39 10.44 -0.99
C ARG A 78 0.38 11.71 -1.34
N ALA A 79 -0.17 12.87 -0.95
CA ALA A 79 0.46 14.16 -1.19
C ALA A 79 1.78 14.32 -0.41
N HIS A 80 1.80 13.90 0.86
CA HIS A 80 2.99 14.00 1.71
C HIS A 80 4.11 13.10 1.21
N VAL A 81 3.82 11.82 0.92
CA VAL A 81 4.82 10.86 0.38
C VAL A 81 5.42 11.37 -0.92
N ARG A 82 4.59 11.83 -1.86
CA ARG A 82 5.07 12.38 -3.13
C ARG A 82 6.03 13.54 -2.90
N LYS A 83 5.65 14.51 -2.07
CA LYS A 83 6.47 15.69 -1.74
C LYS A 83 7.82 15.30 -1.14
N GLU A 84 7.84 14.34 -0.21
CA GLU A 84 9.09 13.92 0.43
C GLU A 84 9.98 13.10 -0.53
N MET A 85 9.38 12.26 -1.40
CA MET A 85 10.13 11.55 -2.45
C MET A 85 10.76 12.51 -3.46
N GLU A 86 10.02 13.54 -3.92
CA GLU A 86 10.53 14.55 -4.83
C GLU A 86 11.69 15.35 -4.18
N LYS A 87 11.60 15.70 -2.89
CA LYS A 87 12.70 16.31 -2.14
C LYS A 87 13.94 15.42 -2.02
N SER A 88 13.76 14.09 -1.98
CA SER A 88 14.89 13.16 -1.99
C SER A 88 15.51 12.92 -3.36
N GLY A 89 15.05 13.64 -4.39
CA GLY A 89 15.61 13.60 -5.74
C GLY A 89 14.94 12.59 -6.68
N ILE A 90 13.86 11.92 -6.25
CA ILE A 90 13.11 11.04 -7.13
C ILE A 90 12.20 11.87 -8.04
N ASN A 91 12.33 11.70 -9.35
CA ASN A 91 11.47 12.36 -10.31
C ASN A 91 10.15 11.62 -10.47
N VAL A 92 9.01 12.27 -10.19
CA VAL A 92 7.66 11.64 -10.25
C VAL A 92 6.84 12.30 -11.36
N ILE A 93 6.63 11.59 -12.46
CA ILE A 93 5.82 12.02 -13.61
C ILE A 93 4.46 11.33 -13.54
N THR A 94 3.40 12.12 -13.36
CA THR A 94 2.02 11.64 -13.28
C THR A 94 1.22 11.95 -14.54
N GLY A 95 0.03 11.35 -14.71
CA GLY A 95 -0.80 11.52 -15.91
C GLY A 95 -0.17 10.93 -17.18
N CYS A 96 0.78 10.02 -17.06
CA CYS A 96 1.62 9.54 -18.15
C CYS A 96 1.87 8.03 -18.04
N ILE A 97 2.07 7.37 -19.19
CA ILE A 97 2.46 5.96 -19.28
C ILE A 97 3.60 5.77 -20.27
N VAL A 98 4.33 4.68 -20.10
CA VAL A 98 5.32 4.22 -21.10
C VAL A 98 4.57 3.61 -22.28
N THR A 99 4.95 4.00 -23.49
CA THR A 99 4.33 3.53 -24.74
C THR A 99 5.27 2.66 -25.58
N LYS A 100 6.58 2.75 -25.36
CA LYS A 100 7.59 1.98 -26.06
C LYS A 100 8.89 1.96 -25.26
N VAL A 101 9.64 0.86 -25.33
CA VAL A 101 11.02 0.75 -24.82
C VAL A 101 11.93 0.31 -25.95
N GLU A 102 12.98 1.07 -26.20
CA GLU A 102 14.02 0.75 -27.19
C GLU A 102 15.31 0.42 -26.48
N LYS A 103 15.94 -0.70 -26.86
CA LYS A 103 17.23 -1.12 -26.32
C LYS A 103 18.37 -0.69 -27.24
N HIS A 104 19.39 -0.06 -26.67
CA HIS A 104 20.58 0.41 -27.34
C HIS A 104 21.84 -0.09 -26.61
N GLY A 105 22.30 -1.28 -26.94
CA GLY A 105 23.37 -1.95 -26.18
C GLY A 105 22.93 -2.27 -24.74
N ASP A 106 23.60 -1.67 -23.76
CA ASP A 106 23.27 -1.80 -22.32
C ASP A 106 22.30 -0.71 -21.80
N ALA A 107 21.86 0.21 -22.67
CA ALA A 107 20.97 1.32 -22.30
C ALA A 107 19.59 1.19 -22.96
N PHE A 108 18.62 1.91 -22.41
CA PHE A 108 17.26 1.97 -22.91
C PHE A 108 16.80 3.39 -23.15
N THR A 109 15.95 3.58 -24.16
CA THR A 109 15.15 4.78 -24.36
C THR A 109 13.70 4.43 -24.11
N THR A 110 13.10 5.05 -23.10
CA THR A 110 11.69 4.86 -22.71
C THR A 110 10.87 6.01 -23.25
N HIS A 111 9.92 5.72 -24.15
CA HIS A 111 9.01 6.69 -24.75
C HIS A 111 7.73 6.79 -23.93
N LEU A 112 7.24 8.02 -23.72
CA LEU A 112 6.08 8.32 -22.89
C LEU A 112 4.89 8.79 -23.72
N SER A 113 3.68 8.60 -23.19
CA SER A 113 2.43 9.08 -23.84
C SER A 113 2.36 10.60 -23.98
N SER A 114 3.20 11.35 -23.26
CA SER A 114 3.37 12.80 -23.40
C SER A 114 4.15 13.21 -24.67
N GLY A 115 4.75 12.24 -25.38
CA GLY A 115 5.65 12.50 -26.52
C GLY A 115 7.13 12.70 -26.12
N SER A 116 7.45 12.73 -24.84
CA SER A 116 8.84 12.80 -24.36
C SER A 116 9.47 11.41 -24.27
N SER A 117 10.80 11.37 -24.10
CA SER A 117 11.54 10.14 -23.89
C SER A 117 12.60 10.29 -22.80
N ILE A 118 12.93 9.19 -22.13
CA ILE A 118 13.89 9.13 -21.02
C ILE A 118 14.92 8.04 -21.32
N ALA A 119 16.19 8.40 -21.21
CA ALA A 119 17.29 7.44 -21.30
C ALA A 119 17.56 6.82 -19.91
N SER A 120 17.69 5.50 -19.85
CA SER A 120 17.96 4.78 -18.61
C SER A 120 18.85 3.56 -18.83
N ASP A 121 19.36 2.98 -17.76
CA ASP A 121 20.14 1.76 -17.76
C ASP A 121 19.25 0.53 -17.41
N GLN A 122 18.03 0.78 -16.89
CA GLN A 122 17.03 -0.24 -16.63
C GLN A 122 15.60 0.35 -16.66
N VAL A 123 14.64 -0.51 -17.03
CA VAL A 123 13.21 -0.17 -17.01
C VAL A 123 12.46 -1.24 -16.23
N MET A 124 11.71 -0.85 -15.21
CA MET A 124 10.91 -1.72 -14.36
C MET A 124 9.42 -1.41 -14.46
N PHE A 125 8.57 -2.44 -14.59
CA PHE A 125 7.13 -2.29 -14.48
C PHE A 125 6.64 -2.90 -13.16
N ALA A 126 5.98 -2.06 -12.36
CA ALA A 126 5.33 -2.41 -11.11
C ALA A 126 3.87 -1.93 -11.14
N VAL A 127 3.13 -2.37 -12.16
CA VAL A 127 1.77 -1.90 -12.49
C VAL A 127 0.68 -2.76 -11.88
N GLY A 128 1.02 -3.55 -10.88
CA GLY A 128 0.11 -4.39 -10.10
C GLY A 128 0.49 -5.86 -10.14
N ARG A 129 -0.35 -6.67 -9.48
CA ARG A 129 -0.24 -8.12 -9.44
C ARG A 129 -1.61 -8.73 -9.73
N HIS A 130 -1.63 -9.96 -10.23
CA HIS A 130 -2.84 -10.73 -10.46
C HIS A 130 -2.74 -12.10 -9.75
N PRO A 131 -3.87 -12.73 -9.42
CA PRO A 131 -3.89 -14.05 -8.81
C PRO A 131 -3.17 -15.09 -9.67
N ASN A 132 -2.34 -15.91 -9.06
CA ASN A 132 -1.58 -16.94 -9.79
C ASN A 132 -2.44 -18.22 -9.93
N VAL A 133 -3.39 -18.17 -10.85
CA VAL A 133 -4.37 -19.25 -11.12
C VAL A 133 -4.08 -20.03 -12.41
N LYS A 134 -3.19 -19.52 -13.25
CA LYS A 134 -2.92 -20.10 -14.57
C LYS A 134 -2.24 -21.46 -14.47
N GLY A 135 -2.74 -22.44 -15.24
CA GLY A 135 -2.12 -23.78 -15.33
C GLY A 135 -2.43 -24.71 -14.18
N LEU A 136 -3.29 -24.32 -13.22
CA LEU A 136 -3.66 -25.16 -12.07
C LEU A 136 -4.77 -26.16 -12.39
N GLY A 137 -5.41 -26.05 -13.57
CA GLY A 137 -6.52 -26.93 -13.94
C GLY A 137 -7.81 -26.70 -13.12
N LEU A 138 -7.99 -25.48 -12.61
CA LEU A 138 -9.13 -25.13 -11.74
C LEU A 138 -10.47 -25.37 -12.42
N GLU A 139 -10.55 -25.07 -13.71
CA GLU A 139 -11.72 -25.29 -14.55
C GLU A 139 -12.10 -26.80 -14.65
N LYS A 140 -11.11 -27.70 -14.67
CA LYS A 140 -11.31 -29.16 -14.68
C LYS A 140 -11.78 -29.68 -13.32
N ALA A 141 -11.36 -29.00 -12.25
CA ALA A 141 -11.78 -29.31 -10.88
C ALA A 141 -13.13 -28.67 -10.52
N GLY A 142 -13.70 -27.85 -11.38
CA GLY A 142 -14.95 -27.13 -11.16
C GLY A 142 -14.83 -25.98 -10.16
N VAL A 143 -13.59 -25.47 -9.91
CA VAL A 143 -13.35 -24.37 -8.99
C VAL A 143 -13.66 -23.04 -9.67
N GLU A 144 -14.51 -22.23 -9.05
CA GLU A 144 -14.93 -20.93 -9.57
C GLU A 144 -13.92 -19.83 -9.26
N LEU A 145 -13.76 -18.92 -10.21
CA LEU A 145 -13.00 -17.68 -10.03
C LEU A 145 -13.96 -16.51 -9.81
N ASN A 146 -13.52 -15.54 -9.02
CA ASN A 146 -14.23 -14.29 -8.83
C ASN A 146 -14.21 -13.49 -10.16
N PRO A 147 -15.37 -13.17 -10.75
CA PRO A 147 -15.43 -12.51 -12.08
C PRO A 147 -14.90 -11.08 -12.06
N ILE A 148 -14.79 -10.45 -10.89
CA ILE A 148 -14.33 -9.04 -10.77
C ILE A 148 -12.79 -8.97 -10.72
N ASN A 149 -12.15 -9.89 -10.00
CA ASN A 149 -10.71 -9.79 -9.72
C ASN A 149 -9.88 -11.00 -10.18
N GLY A 150 -10.53 -12.04 -10.72
CA GLY A 150 -9.88 -13.25 -11.24
C GLY A 150 -9.28 -14.18 -10.18
N GLY A 151 -9.44 -13.88 -8.89
CA GLY A 151 -8.97 -14.75 -7.81
C GLY A 151 -9.88 -15.96 -7.61
N VAL A 152 -9.36 -16.99 -6.94
CA VAL A 152 -10.18 -18.13 -6.53
C VAL A 152 -11.29 -17.64 -5.61
N ALA A 153 -12.55 -17.90 -5.99
CA ALA A 153 -13.71 -17.53 -5.19
C ALA A 153 -13.78 -18.40 -3.93
N VAL A 154 -13.87 -17.78 -2.77
CA VAL A 154 -13.94 -18.45 -1.47
C VAL A 154 -14.94 -17.75 -0.55
N ASP A 155 -15.48 -18.54 0.39
CA ASP A 155 -16.31 -18.05 1.47
C ASP A 155 -15.50 -17.50 2.67
N GLY A 156 -16.18 -17.16 3.77
CA GLY A 156 -15.54 -16.66 4.99
C GLY A 156 -14.63 -17.65 5.73
N PHE A 157 -14.67 -18.93 5.36
CA PHE A 157 -13.79 -19.99 5.88
C PHE A 157 -12.67 -20.35 4.89
N SER A 158 -12.49 -19.57 3.83
CA SER A 158 -11.56 -19.83 2.74
C SER A 158 -11.87 -21.10 1.93
N GLN A 159 -13.12 -21.61 2.00
CA GLN A 159 -13.59 -22.76 1.23
C GLN A 159 -14.09 -22.29 -0.14
N THR A 160 -13.74 -23.02 -1.21
CA THR A 160 -14.27 -22.78 -2.56
C THR A 160 -15.68 -23.36 -2.72
N ASN A 161 -16.29 -23.19 -3.88
CA ASN A 161 -17.53 -23.89 -4.25
C ASN A 161 -17.37 -25.41 -4.29
N VAL A 162 -16.15 -25.95 -4.32
CA VAL A 162 -15.85 -27.39 -4.25
C VAL A 162 -15.51 -27.77 -2.80
N PRO A 163 -16.32 -28.58 -2.07
CA PRO A 163 -16.27 -28.72 -0.61
C PRO A 163 -14.93 -29.15 0.00
N HIS A 164 -14.06 -29.83 -0.74
CA HIS A 164 -12.77 -30.31 -0.25
C HIS A 164 -11.58 -29.45 -0.76
N ILE A 165 -11.86 -28.33 -1.43
CA ILE A 165 -10.85 -27.41 -1.94
C ILE A 165 -10.99 -26.06 -1.24
N TYR A 166 -9.86 -25.54 -0.77
CA TYR A 166 -9.72 -24.25 -0.07
C TYR A 166 -8.67 -23.40 -0.77
N ALA A 167 -8.73 -22.07 -0.60
CA ALA A 167 -7.71 -21.18 -1.10
C ALA A 167 -7.43 -20.03 -0.13
N VAL A 168 -6.15 -19.65 0.03
CA VAL A 168 -5.69 -18.60 0.94
C VAL A 168 -4.65 -17.68 0.30
N GLY A 169 -4.54 -16.46 0.80
CA GLY A 169 -3.57 -15.47 0.36
C GLY A 169 -3.91 -14.85 -1.00
N ASP A 170 -2.89 -14.34 -1.69
CA ASP A 170 -3.04 -13.50 -2.89
C ASP A 170 -3.79 -14.18 -4.04
N VAL A 171 -3.81 -15.52 -4.09
CA VAL A 171 -4.58 -16.26 -5.10
C VAL A 171 -6.07 -16.01 -4.99
N THR A 172 -6.58 -15.59 -3.82
CA THR A 172 -7.98 -15.20 -3.60
C THR A 172 -8.25 -13.72 -3.91
N HIS A 173 -7.19 -12.93 -4.02
CA HIS A 173 -7.22 -11.48 -4.30
C HIS A 173 -8.16 -10.68 -3.38
N ARG A 174 -8.22 -11.06 -2.09
CA ARG A 174 -8.98 -10.32 -1.06
C ARG A 174 -8.16 -9.14 -0.53
N LEU A 175 -7.05 -9.43 0.16
CA LEU A 175 -6.09 -8.45 0.63
C LEU A 175 -4.68 -9.05 0.56
N ASN A 176 -3.84 -8.50 -0.31
CA ASN A 176 -2.56 -9.08 -0.70
C ASN A 176 -1.45 -8.66 0.28
N LEU A 177 -1.50 -9.22 1.49
CA LEU A 177 -0.53 -9.00 2.57
C LEU A 177 -0.12 -10.34 3.17
N THR A 178 1.18 -10.52 3.43
CA THR A 178 1.73 -11.74 4.03
C THR A 178 1.06 -12.11 5.36
N PRO A 179 0.83 -11.19 6.33
CA PRO A 179 0.15 -11.52 7.58
C PRO A 179 -1.30 -12.00 7.37
N VAL A 180 -1.98 -11.48 6.35
CA VAL A 180 -3.34 -11.93 6.00
C VAL A 180 -3.31 -13.37 5.51
N ALA A 181 -2.41 -13.68 4.56
CA ALA A 181 -2.25 -15.04 4.05
C ALA A 181 -1.91 -16.05 5.17
N ILE A 182 -1.02 -15.67 6.10
CA ILE A 182 -0.68 -16.49 7.27
C ILE A 182 -1.90 -16.70 8.17
N ARG A 183 -2.65 -15.64 8.47
CA ARG A 183 -3.85 -15.73 9.30
C ARG A 183 -4.95 -16.59 8.67
N GLU A 184 -5.14 -16.47 7.36
CA GLU A 184 -6.05 -17.31 6.58
C GLU A 184 -5.60 -18.78 6.60
N GLY A 185 -4.30 -19.05 6.47
CA GLY A 185 -3.74 -20.40 6.57
C GLY A 185 -3.95 -21.02 7.95
N HIS A 186 -3.79 -20.26 9.03
CA HIS A 186 -4.11 -20.72 10.39
C HIS A 186 -5.60 -21.00 10.56
N ALA A 187 -6.47 -20.11 10.08
CA ALA A 187 -7.93 -20.31 10.14
C ALA A 187 -8.38 -21.54 9.34
N PHE A 188 -7.75 -21.80 8.18
CA PHE A 188 -7.93 -23.04 7.43
C PHE A 188 -7.55 -24.27 8.25
N ALA A 189 -6.38 -24.27 8.90
CA ALA A 189 -5.93 -25.39 9.73
C ALA A 189 -6.85 -25.64 10.94
N ASP A 190 -7.26 -24.58 11.62
CA ASP A 190 -8.23 -24.63 12.71
C ASP A 190 -9.57 -25.24 12.26
N THR A 191 -10.06 -24.79 11.10
CA THR A 191 -11.35 -25.23 10.54
C THR A 191 -11.31 -26.70 10.10
N VAL A 192 -10.31 -27.08 9.30
CA VAL A 192 -10.28 -28.40 8.63
C VAL A 192 -9.73 -29.50 9.55
N PHE A 193 -8.73 -29.19 10.36
CA PHE A 193 -8.03 -30.18 11.20
C PHE A 193 -8.28 -29.97 12.69
N GLY A 194 -8.45 -28.73 13.13
CA GLY A 194 -8.65 -28.36 14.52
C GLY A 194 -10.07 -28.51 15.03
N LYS A 195 -11.04 -28.88 14.17
CA LYS A 195 -12.49 -28.97 14.49
C LYS A 195 -13.04 -27.65 15.10
N ARG A 196 -12.44 -26.53 14.76
CA ARG A 196 -12.79 -25.20 15.24
C ARG A 196 -13.04 -24.27 14.04
N PRO A 197 -14.27 -24.19 13.51
CA PRO A 197 -14.59 -23.32 12.40
C PRO A 197 -14.18 -21.87 12.69
N THR A 198 -13.20 -21.37 11.97
CA THR A 198 -12.59 -20.04 12.20
C THR A 198 -12.73 -19.18 10.94
N ARG A 199 -13.37 -18.02 11.07
CA ARG A 199 -13.40 -16.97 10.04
C ARG A 199 -12.32 -15.95 10.31
N VAL A 200 -11.72 -15.43 9.25
CA VAL A 200 -10.78 -14.29 9.36
C VAL A 200 -11.55 -13.00 9.21
N ASP A 201 -11.36 -12.09 10.15
CA ASP A 201 -11.84 -10.72 10.06
C ASP A 201 -10.79 -9.89 9.33
N HIS A 202 -11.19 -9.33 8.19
CA HIS A 202 -10.35 -8.50 7.33
C HIS A 202 -10.56 -6.99 7.55
N ALA A 203 -11.24 -6.58 8.63
CA ALA A 203 -11.40 -5.17 8.99
C ALA A 203 -10.20 -4.67 9.82
N ASP A 204 -9.90 -3.39 9.65
CA ASP A 204 -8.90 -2.65 10.45
C ASP A 204 -7.51 -3.34 10.43
N ILE A 205 -7.06 -3.81 9.26
CA ILE A 205 -5.75 -4.43 9.10
C ILE A 205 -4.67 -3.34 8.98
N PRO A 206 -3.70 -3.29 9.91
CA PRO A 206 -2.56 -2.39 9.77
C PRO A 206 -1.76 -2.72 8.51
N THR A 207 -1.42 -1.70 7.76
CA THR A 207 -0.68 -1.81 6.51
C THR A 207 0.48 -0.84 6.52
N ALA A 208 1.66 -1.30 6.12
CA ALA A 208 2.82 -0.45 5.91
C ALA A 208 3.24 -0.44 4.44
N VAL A 209 3.78 0.70 4.00
CA VAL A 209 4.53 0.85 2.75
C VAL A 209 5.93 1.31 3.12
N PHE A 210 6.92 0.53 2.76
CA PHE A 210 8.32 0.76 3.12
C PHE A 210 9.03 1.69 2.13
N THR A 211 8.35 2.75 1.75
CA THR A 211 8.94 3.89 1.04
C THR A 211 9.89 4.66 1.96
N GLN A 212 10.56 5.67 1.41
CA GLN A 212 11.32 6.66 2.18
C GLN A 212 10.76 8.05 1.91
N PRO A 213 9.94 8.61 2.83
CA PRO A 213 9.55 8.12 4.17
C PRO A 213 8.58 6.93 4.14
N GLU A 214 8.58 6.12 5.23
CA GLU A 214 7.62 5.03 5.41
C GLU A 214 6.19 5.53 5.57
N VAL A 215 5.23 4.67 5.23
CA VAL A 215 3.80 4.89 5.46
C VAL A 215 3.26 3.79 6.36
N GLY A 216 2.53 4.18 7.39
CA GLY A 216 1.70 3.28 8.19
C GLY A 216 0.24 3.71 8.11
N THR A 217 -0.68 2.78 7.89
CA THR A 217 -2.12 3.09 7.83
C THR A 217 -2.93 1.97 8.45
N VAL A 218 -4.01 2.31 9.15
CA VAL A 218 -5.01 1.38 9.67
C VAL A 218 -6.38 2.04 9.70
N GLY A 219 -7.42 1.26 9.41
CA GLY A 219 -8.81 1.74 9.34
C GLY A 219 -9.12 2.52 8.07
N LEU A 220 -10.09 3.41 8.14
CA LEU A 220 -10.63 4.15 7.01
C LEU A 220 -9.76 5.37 6.65
N ASN A 221 -9.64 5.67 5.36
CA ASN A 221 -9.17 6.98 4.91
C ASN A 221 -10.29 8.04 5.06
N GLU A 222 -9.96 9.32 4.93
CA GLU A 222 -10.92 10.41 5.12
C GLU A 222 -12.12 10.31 4.17
N ALA A 223 -11.89 9.99 2.90
CA ALA A 223 -12.97 9.88 1.92
C ALA A 223 -13.95 8.74 2.26
N GLU A 224 -13.42 7.59 2.68
CA GLU A 224 -14.23 6.44 3.13
C GLU A 224 -15.01 6.75 4.40
N ALA A 225 -14.37 7.41 5.38
CA ALA A 225 -15.02 7.80 6.62
C ALA A 225 -16.17 8.79 6.35
N ARG A 226 -15.95 9.81 5.53
CA ARG A 226 -16.97 10.80 5.14
C ARG A 226 -18.14 10.18 4.34
N ALA A 227 -17.88 9.11 3.59
CA ALA A 227 -18.92 8.39 2.88
C ALA A 227 -19.81 7.54 3.80
N GLN A 228 -19.25 7.05 4.92
CA GLN A 228 -19.92 6.11 5.83
C GLN A 228 -20.54 6.80 7.08
N PHE A 229 -19.93 7.87 7.58
CA PHE A 229 -20.30 8.53 8.81
C PHE A 229 -20.87 9.94 8.55
N THR A 230 -21.79 10.37 9.42
CA THR A 230 -22.44 11.69 9.31
C THR A 230 -21.54 12.81 9.80
N HIS A 231 -20.82 12.58 10.90
CA HIS A 231 -19.94 13.56 11.52
C HIS A 231 -18.54 12.99 11.65
N VAL A 232 -17.57 13.61 10.99
CA VAL A 232 -16.18 13.17 11.00
C VAL A 232 -15.26 14.33 11.37
N ASP A 233 -14.53 14.16 12.44
CA ASP A 233 -13.47 15.08 12.87
C ASP A 233 -12.10 14.56 12.40
N ILE A 234 -11.29 15.45 11.83
CA ILE A 234 -9.96 15.17 11.35
C ILE A 234 -8.95 15.87 12.25
N TYR A 235 -8.01 15.09 12.78
CA TYR A 235 -6.87 15.61 13.53
C TYR A 235 -5.61 15.32 12.71
N LYS A 236 -4.84 16.34 12.40
CA LYS A 236 -3.66 16.21 11.55
C LYS A 236 -2.54 17.13 12.01
N THR A 237 -1.32 16.61 12.02
CA THR A 237 -0.09 17.37 12.22
C THR A 237 0.94 17.07 11.13
N ASP A 238 1.78 18.04 10.84
CA ASP A 238 2.94 17.95 9.96
C ASP A 238 4.08 18.69 10.64
N PHE A 239 5.11 17.98 11.07
CA PHE A 239 6.18 18.53 11.88
C PHE A 239 7.55 17.98 11.49
N ARG A 240 8.61 18.70 11.89
CA ARG A 240 9.98 18.21 11.82
C ARG A 240 10.35 17.57 13.15
N SER A 241 10.82 16.32 13.13
CA SER A 241 11.29 15.65 14.33
C SER A 241 12.51 16.36 14.95
N LEU A 242 12.74 16.20 16.23
CA LEU A 242 13.93 16.73 16.91
C LEU A 242 15.23 16.25 16.23
N LYS A 243 15.29 14.96 15.85
CA LYS A 243 16.42 14.37 15.13
C LYS A 243 16.65 15.09 13.77
N SER A 244 15.60 15.35 13.01
CA SER A 244 15.70 16.07 11.73
C SER A 244 16.10 17.53 11.93
N THR A 245 15.60 18.19 12.98
CA THR A 245 15.96 19.55 13.32
C THR A 245 17.46 19.67 13.67
N LEU A 246 17.96 18.75 14.48
CA LEU A 246 19.37 18.75 14.89
C LEU A 246 20.32 18.43 13.75
N SER A 247 19.94 17.47 12.87
CA SER A 247 20.77 17.07 11.72
C SER A 247 20.68 18.02 10.52
N GLY A 248 19.80 19.02 10.57
CA GLY A 248 19.52 19.92 9.43
C GLY A 248 18.70 19.26 8.30
N SER A 249 18.18 18.03 8.49
CA SER A 249 17.32 17.37 7.52
C SER A 249 16.00 18.13 7.37
N GLU A 250 15.52 18.26 6.14
CA GLU A 250 14.21 18.87 5.82
C GLU A 250 13.06 17.87 5.89
N SER A 251 13.32 16.60 6.21
CA SER A 251 12.32 15.54 6.32
C SER A 251 11.26 15.88 7.36
N ARG A 252 10.00 15.68 7.00
CA ARG A 252 8.85 15.94 7.86
C ARG A 252 8.06 14.66 8.13
N ILE A 253 7.42 14.63 9.29
CA ILE A 253 6.51 13.55 9.69
C ILE A 253 5.09 14.10 9.61
N MET A 254 4.17 13.32 9.04
CA MET A 254 2.74 13.61 9.04
C MET A 254 2.02 12.53 9.83
N MET A 255 1.12 12.94 10.73
CA MET A 255 0.21 12.04 11.44
C MET A 255 -1.21 12.55 11.33
N LYS A 256 -2.15 11.61 11.14
CA LYS A 256 -3.57 11.91 10.95
C LYS A 256 -4.42 10.89 11.69
N LEU A 257 -5.38 11.39 12.49
CA LEU A 257 -6.45 10.60 13.08
C LEU A 257 -7.79 11.03 12.45
N ILE A 258 -8.62 10.05 12.18
CA ILE A 258 -9.99 10.21 11.65
C ILE A 258 -10.92 9.68 12.71
N VAL A 259 -11.86 10.52 13.16
CA VAL A 259 -12.71 10.25 14.32
C VAL A 259 -14.19 10.38 13.94
N ASP A 260 -14.99 9.41 14.34
CA ASP A 260 -16.45 9.57 14.35
C ASP A 260 -16.86 10.51 15.49
N ALA A 261 -17.23 11.72 15.17
CA ALA A 261 -17.56 12.73 16.18
C ALA A 261 -18.83 12.40 17.01
N ALA A 262 -19.65 11.45 16.56
CA ALA A 262 -20.83 11.01 17.30
C ALA A 262 -20.49 10.02 18.42
N THR A 263 -19.50 9.16 18.22
CA THR A 263 -19.12 8.10 19.17
C THR A 263 -17.72 8.31 19.76
N ASP A 264 -17.00 9.31 19.30
CA ASP A 264 -15.60 9.59 19.60
C ASP A 264 -14.62 8.48 19.16
N ARG A 265 -15.08 7.48 18.40
CA ARG A 265 -14.27 6.34 17.97
C ARG A 265 -13.24 6.76 16.92
N ILE A 266 -12.01 6.27 17.07
CA ILE A 266 -10.99 6.34 16.03
C ILE A 266 -11.39 5.41 14.88
N LEU A 267 -11.64 5.99 13.70
CA LEU A 267 -11.99 5.29 12.47
C LEU A 267 -10.77 4.94 11.62
N GLY A 268 -9.73 5.76 11.70
CA GLY A 268 -8.50 5.57 10.96
C GLY A 268 -7.33 6.32 11.56
N CYS A 269 -6.13 5.77 11.34
CA CYS A 269 -4.86 6.42 11.68
C CYS A 269 -3.89 6.26 10.52
N HIS A 270 -3.23 7.35 10.14
CA HIS A 270 -2.26 7.39 9.06
C HIS A 270 -1.02 8.13 9.51
N ILE A 271 0.15 7.52 9.27
CA ILE A 271 1.46 8.02 9.66
C ILE A 271 2.36 7.99 8.43
N VAL A 272 3.06 9.08 8.15
CA VAL A 272 4.13 9.14 7.15
C VAL A 272 5.39 9.67 7.83
N GLY A 273 6.42 8.85 7.88
CA GLY A 273 7.69 9.20 8.53
C GLY A 273 8.50 7.99 8.95
N PRO A 274 9.65 8.21 9.57
CA PRO A 274 10.47 7.12 10.10
C PRO A 274 9.68 6.24 11.06
N GLU A 275 9.89 4.92 10.99
CA GLU A 275 9.28 3.91 11.88
C GLU A 275 7.73 3.86 11.79
N ALA A 276 7.14 4.41 10.71
CA ALA A 276 5.68 4.41 10.56
C ALA A 276 5.10 2.99 10.54
N GLY A 277 5.83 2.00 10.01
CA GLY A 277 5.47 0.59 10.02
C GLY A 277 5.36 0.03 11.45
N GLU A 278 6.33 0.32 12.31
CA GLU A 278 6.34 -0.12 13.71
C GLU A 278 5.22 0.57 14.51
N LEU A 279 5.06 1.87 14.32
CA LEU A 279 4.03 2.65 15.01
C LEU A 279 2.63 2.17 14.67
N ILE A 280 2.34 1.95 13.39
CA ILE A 280 1.00 1.56 12.97
C ILE A 280 0.63 0.15 13.41
N GLN A 281 1.58 -0.75 13.58
CA GLN A 281 1.33 -2.06 14.17
C GLN A 281 0.75 -1.94 15.59
N VAL A 282 1.29 -1.06 16.40
CA VAL A 282 0.84 -0.84 17.79
C VAL A 282 -0.49 -0.09 17.82
N VAL A 283 -0.63 0.97 17.01
CA VAL A 283 -1.88 1.73 16.87
C VAL A 283 -3.02 0.85 16.35
N GLY A 284 -2.71 -0.11 15.49
CA GLY A 284 -3.69 -1.07 14.97
C GLY A 284 -4.40 -1.87 16.07
N ILE A 285 -3.72 -2.14 17.20
CA ILE A 285 -4.35 -2.78 18.37
C ILE A 285 -5.42 -1.87 18.96
N ALA A 286 -5.13 -0.58 19.17
CA ALA A 286 -6.07 0.38 19.71
C ALA A 286 -7.29 0.56 18.77
N VAL A 287 -7.07 0.69 17.46
CA VAL A 287 -8.15 0.81 16.47
C VAL A 287 -9.03 -0.46 16.47
N LYS A 288 -8.42 -1.64 16.51
CA LYS A 288 -9.13 -2.92 16.60
C LYS A 288 -9.96 -3.06 17.87
N MET A 289 -9.48 -2.49 18.98
CA MET A 289 -10.21 -2.41 20.27
C MET A 289 -11.29 -1.32 20.25
N LYS A 290 -11.44 -0.57 19.15
CA LYS A 290 -12.39 0.55 19.01
C LYS A 290 -12.12 1.69 20.00
N ALA A 291 -10.84 1.97 20.26
CA ALA A 291 -10.43 3.07 21.11
C ALA A 291 -11.03 4.41 20.63
N THR A 292 -11.32 5.26 21.60
CA THR A 292 -11.86 6.60 21.37
C THR A 292 -10.75 7.65 21.29
N LYS A 293 -11.06 8.84 20.80
CA LYS A 293 -10.15 9.98 20.85
C LYS A 293 -9.86 10.38 22.30
N ALA A 294 -10.85 10.26 23.19
CA ALA A 294 -10.67 10.46 24.61
C ALA A 294 -9.66 9.50 25.23
N ASP A 295 -9.60 8.22 24.80
CA ASP A 295 -8.57 7.27 25.27
C ASP A 295 -7.17 7.72 24.83
N PHE A 296 -7.02 8.19 23.57
CA PHE A 296 -5.76 8.75 23.10
C PHE A 296 -5.36 9.98 23.92
N ASP A 297 -6.31 10.89 24.17
CA ASP A 297 -6.10 12.12 24.91
C ASP A 297 -5.76 11.90 26.40
N ALA A 298 -6.28 10.82 26.98
CA ALA A 298 -5.99 10.43 28.36
C ALA A 298 -4.65 9.71 28.51
N THR A 299 -4.09 9.20 27.42
CA THR A 299 -2.81 8.48 27.42
C THR A 299 -1.67 9.46 27.62
N MET A 300 -0.79 9.16 28.59
CA MET A 300 0.39 9.98 28.84
C MET A 300 1.44 9.79 27.75
N ALA A 301 1.93 10.90 27.21
CA ALA A 301 2.95 10.91 26.17
C ALA A 301 4.30 10.36 26.67
N VAL A 302 5.03 9.71 25.77
CA VAL A 302 6.46 9.39 26.00
C VAL A 302 7.30 10.48 25.33
N HIS A 303 7.88 11.36 26.12
CA HIS A 303 8.70 12.47 25.61
C HIS A 303 10.21 12.17 25.73
N PRO A 304 11.06 12.48 24.72
CA PRO A 304 10.69 13.01 23.41
C PRO A 304 10.55 11.87 22.37
N THR A 305 9.40 11.73 21.75
CA THR A 305 9.16 10.79 20.64
C THR A 305 8.29 11.43 19.57
N ALA A 306 8.33 10.88 18.35
CA ALA A 306 7.37 11.31 17.32
C ALA A 306 5.95 10.81 17.63
N ALA A 307 5.82 9.63 18.25
CA ALA A 307 4.53 9.01 18.55
C ALA A 307 3.69 9.80 19.56
N GLU A 308 4.31 10.67 20.39
CA GLU A 308 3.58 11.53 21.34
C GLU A 308 2.56 12.45 20.64
N GLU A 309 2.78 12.77 19.35
CA GLU A 309 1.85 13.59 18.58
C GLU A 309 0.45 12.95 18.51
N LEU A 310 0.35 11.62 18.45
CA LEU A 310 -0.93 10.93 18.39
C LEU A 310 -1.80 11.18 19.64
N VAL A 311 -1.18 11.45 20.79
CA VAL A 311 -1.89 11.70 22.06
C VAL A 311 -1.90 13.18 22.45
N THR A 312 -1.27 14.05 21.65
CA THR A 312 -1.24 15.50 21.87
C THR A 312 -2.07 16.29 20.84
N LEU A 313 -2.60 15.65 19.82
CA LEU A 313 -3.53 16.25 18.85
C LEU A 313 -4.90 16.59 19.50
N ARG A 314 -5.03 17.77 20.12
CA ARG A 314 -6.21 18.17 20.90
C ARG A 314 -7.30 18.87 20.09
N THR A 315 -6.91 19.55 19.01
CA THR A 315 -7.84 20.35 18.22
C THR A 315 -8.00 19.74 16.82
N PRO A 316 -9.24 19.48 16.37
CA PRO A 316 -9.44 18.99 15.01
C PRO A 316 -9.02 20.05 14.00
N SER A 317 -8.29 19.62 12.97
CA SER A 317 -7.89 20.46 11.83
C SER A 317 -9.05 20.69 10.85
N ALA A 318 -10.02 19.79 10.82
CA ALA A 318 -11.25 19.92 10.03
C ALA A 318 -12.40 19.15 10.67
N ARG A 319 -13.63 19.59 10.41
CA ARG A 319 -14.88 18.94 10.82
C ARG A 319 -15.79 18.82 9.62
N HIS A 320 -16.27 17.61 9.36
CA HIS A 320 -17.16 17.33 8.24
C HIS A 320 -18.50 16.84 8.76
N VAL A 321 -19.57 17.46 8.22
CA VAL A 321 -20.95 17.06 8.47
C VAL A 321 -21.59 16.72 7.13
N ARG A 322 -21.97 15.44 6.94
CA ARG A 322 -22.70 15.04 5.75
C ARG A 322 -24.16 15.51 5.92
N GLN A 323 -24.61 16.41 5.05
CA GLN A 323 -26.02 16.77 4.97
C GLN A 323 -26.83 15.53 4.59
N ALA A 324 -27.95 15.31 5.29
CA ALA A 324 -28.90 14.29 4.86
C ALA A 324 -29.35 14.64 3.43
N ALA A 325 -29.34 13.66 2.53
CA ALA A 325 -29.99 13.83 1.24
C ALA A 325 -31.49 14.05 1.52
N GLU A 326 -32.02 15.20 1.07
CA GLU A 326 -33.44 15.48 1.11
C GLU A 326 -34.25 14.50 0.27
#